data_778af11f23760b11bf5d4748e0c8e7d6
#
_entry.id   778af11f23760b11bf5d4748e0c8e7d6
#
_cell.length_a   1.000
_cell.length_b   1.000
_cell.length_c   1.000
_cell.angle_alpha   90.00
_cell.angle_beta   90.00
_cell.angle_gamma   90.00
#
_symmetry.space_group_name_H-M   'P 1'
#
loop_
_entity.id
_entity.type
_entity.pdbx_description
1 polymer ?
#
loop_
_entity_poly.entity_id
_entity_poly.type
_entity_poly.pdbx_seq_one_letter_code
_entity_poly.pdbx_strand_id
1 'polypeptide(L)'
;MESSFIFGCVAEKMTSAIPDDKNWYLKGSFDKANRTSVEAPRGPGIYDSIDIFEDIKEKFTNIKITTDIHEPWQAEKLRHIVDMIQVPAFLCRQTDLIRECAHNFDVINVKKGQWMDPGSMRHVVEKIRYYNEDAKVYITERGTQFGYDRVIVDYRAVDIMKEFCDGVILDCTHSTQQLGQGTTGGNRNLAKAYVKTAREFGYDGIFAETHPAPDTAISDKDSQIDLEWMASVINTI
;
A
#
# COMPACT_ATOMS: atom_id res chain seq x y z
N MET A 1 5.95 6.69 -6.87
CA MET A 1 5.65 6.69 -8.33
C MET A 1 6.95 6.94 -9.08
N GLU A 2 7.24 6.17 -10.10
CA GLU A 2 8.53 6.27 -10.83
C GLU A 2 8.45 7.31 -11.93
N SER A 3 7.38 7.28 -12.73
CA SER A 3 7.06 8.29 -13.74
C SER A 3 5.57 8.26 -14.05
N SER A 4 5.05 9.36 -14.63
CA SER A 4 3.66 9.43 -15.12
C SER A 4 3.39 8.37 -16.20
N PHE A 5 4.39 8.09 -17.06
CA PHE A 5 4.28 7.07 -18.10
C PHE A 5 4.07 5.66 -17.51
N ILE A 6 4.93 5.21 -16.59
CA ILE A 6 4.79 3.88 -15.94
C ILE A 6 3.46 3.80 -15.18
N PHE A 7 3.08 4.86 -14.47
CA PHE A 7 1.82 4.93 -13.74
C PHE A 7 0.62 4.80 -14.69
N GLY A 8 0.65 5.47 -15.85
CA GLY A 8 -0.35 5.35 -16.91
C GLY A 8 -0.44 3.94 -17.52
N CYS A 9 0.69 3.29 -17.77
CA CYS A 9 0.72 1.90 -18.27
C CYS A 9 0.05 0.92 -17.28
N VAL A 10 0.33 1.08 -15.98
CA VAL A 10 -0.31 0.26 -14.95
C VAL A 10 -1.81 0.54 -14.87
N ALA A 11 -2.22 1.82 -14.89
CA ALA A 11 -3.62 2.22 -14.90
C ALA A 11 -4.40 1.58 -16.05
N GLU A 12 -3.90 1.73 -17.27
CA GLU A 12 -4.54 1.20 -18.49
C GLU A 12 -4.68 -0.32 -18.46
N LYS A 13 -3.59 -1.01 -18.12
CA LYS A 13 -3.59 -2.48 -18.07
C LYS A 13 -4.50 -3.03 -16.99
N MET A 14 -4.44 -2.47 -15.78
CA MET A 14 -5.22 -2.98 -14.67
C MET A 14 -6.70 -2.61 -14.77
N THR A 15 -7.05 -1.43 -15.29
CA THR A 15 -8.45 -1.08 -15.58
C THR A 15 -9.09 -2.05 -16.57
N SER A 16 -8.32 -2.52 -17.55
CA SER A 16 -8.80 -3.50 -18.53
C SER A 16 -8.88 -4.92 -17.99
N ALA A 17 -8.09 -5.25 -16.97
CA ALA A 17 -7.97 -6.60 -16.43
C ALA A 17 -8.88 -6.85 -15.23
N ILE A 18 -9.16 -5.85 -14.40
CA ILE A 18 -9.95 -5.99 -13.18
C ILE A 18 -11.43 -5.83 -13.52
N PRO A 19 -12.29 -6.78 -13.12
CA PRO A 19 -13.75 -6.66 -13.33
C PRO A 19 -14.36 -5.45 -12.60
N ASP A 20 -15.41 -4.89 -13.18
CA ASP A 20 -16.09 -3.70 -12.65
C ASP A 20 -16.70 -3.90 -11.25
N ASP A 21 -16.98 -5.13 -10.86
CA ASP A 21 -17.52 -5.47 -9.53
C ASP A 21 -16.44 -5.54 -8.43
N LYS A 22 -15.17 -5.44 -8.79
CA LYS A 22 -14.06 -5.44 -7.84
C LYS A 22 -13.71 -4.02 -7.39
N ASN A 23 -13.53 -3.85 -6.11
CA ASN A 23 -13.03 -2.60 -5.55
C ASN A 23 -11.50 -2.59 -5.57
N TRP A 24 -10.89 -1.68 -6.32
CA TRP A 24 -9.45 -1.56 -6.42
C TRP A 24 -8.98 -0.11 -6.42
N TYR A 25 -7.73 0.07 -6.05
CA TYR A 25 -7.08 1.38 -5.96
C TYR A 25 -5.73 1.34 -6.67
N LEU A 26 -5.50 2.29 -7.56
CA LEU A 26 -4.19 2.53 -8.15
C LEU A 26 -3.33 3.32 -7.17
N LYS A 27 -2.20 2.77 -6.76
CA LYS A 27 -1.30 3.45 -5.82
C LYS A 27 -0.13 4.14 -6.51
N GLY A 28 0.01 5.44 -6.27
CA GLY A 28 1.20 6.22 -6.58
C GLY A 28 1.78 6.85 -5.31
N SER A 29 3.02 6.54 -4.96
CA SER A 29 3.72 7.24 -3.86
C SER A 29 4.40 8.48 -4.41
N PHE A 30 4.10 9.65 -3.88
CA PHE A 30 4.71 10.91 -4.31
C PHE A 30 6.10 11.13 -3.72
N ASP A 31 6.40 10.47 -2.62
CA ASP A 31 7.69 10.55 -1.95
C ASP A 31 8.08 9.22 -1.30
N LYS A 32 9.27 8.78 -1.54
CA LYS A 32 9.90 7.65 -0.84
C LYS A 32 10.65 8.20 0.38
N ALA A 33 9.90 8.68 1.39
CA ALA A 33 10.43 9.38 2.57
C ALA A 33 11.38 8.53 3.43
N ASN A 34 11.38 7.21 3.25
CA ASN A 34 12.00 6.22 4.14
C ASN A 34 13.18 5.48 3.50
N ARG A 35 13.94 6.17 2.64
CA ARG A 35 15.12 5.60 1.99
C ARG A 35 16.27 5.40 2.98
N THR A 36 17.02 4.30 2.80
CA THR A 36 18.24 4.02 3.56
C THR A 36 19.36 5.01 3.21
N SER A 37 19.52 5.34 1.91
CA SER A 37 20.49 6.34 1.47
C SER A 37 19.82 7.69 1.27
N VAL A 38 20.48 8.76 1.72
CA VAL A 38 20.05 10.15 1.50
C VAL A 38 20.08 10.55 0.01
N GLU A 39 20.95 9.91 -0.76
CA GLU A 39 21.09 10.15 -2.21
C GLU A 39 20.09 9.37 -3.07
N ALA A 40 19.32 8.46 -2.47
CA ALA A 40 18.37 7.65 -3.22
C ALA A 40 17.22 8.53 -3.77
N PRO A 41 16.75 8.26 -5.00
CA PRO A 41 15.63 8.99 -5.58
C PRO A 41 14.39 8.90 -4.68
N ARG A 42 13.75 10.05 -4.44
CA ARG A 42 12.58 10.14 -3.56
C ARG A 42 11.24 10.14 -4.28
N GLY A 43 11.19 10.58 -5.49
CA GLY A 43 9.95 10.70 -6.26
C GLY A 43 9.68 12.14 -6.70
N PRO A 44 8.54 12.40 -7.38
CA PRO A 44 8.22 13.70 -7.97
C PRO A 44 7.81 14.77 -6.94
N GLY A 45 7.46 14.39 -5.72
CA GLY A 45 6.89 15.29 -4.74
C GLY A 45 5.36 15.40 -4.84
N ILE A 46 4.75 16.08 -3.85
CA ILE A 46 3.29 16.08 -3.70
C ILE A 46 2.58 16.83 -4.83
N TYR A 47 3.09 17.99 -5.24
CA TYR A 47 2.42 18.85 -6.23
C TYR A 47 2.39 18.22 -7.61
N ASP A 48 3.54 17.77 -8.11
CA ASP A 48 3.61 17.09 -9.41
C ASP A 48 2.79 15.79 -9.42
N SER A 49 2.67 15.14 -8.26
CA SER A 49 1.85 13.92 -8.15
C SER A 49 0.36 14.21 -8.15
N ILE A 50 -0.08 15.34 -7.63
CA ILE A 50 -1.47 15.79 -7.71
C ILE A 50 -1.86 15.94 -9.18
N ASP A 51 -1.08 16.65 -9.97
CA ASP A 51 -1.34 16.84 -11.41
C ASP A 51 -1.43 15.47 -12.13
N ILE A 52 -0.50 14.55 -11.82
CA ILE A 52 -0.54 13.19 -12.40
C ILE A 52 -1.78 12.40 -11.98
N PHE A 53 -2.23 12.53 -10.74
CA PHE A 53 -3.43 11.82 -10.26
C PHE A 53 -4.69 12.38 -10.91
N GLU A 54 -4.78 13.68 -11.10
CA GLU A 54 -5.90 14.35 -11.81
C GLU A 54 -5.94 13.91 -13.27
N ASP A 55 -4.82 13.91 -13.97
CA ASP A 55 -4.71 13.43 -15.36
C ASP A 55 -5.18 11.97 -15.50
N ILE A 56 -4.83 11.11 -14.55
CA ILE A 56 -5.26 9.70 -14.55
C ILE A 56 -6.75 9.58 -14.28
N LYS A 57 -7.32 10.34 -13.34
CA LYS A 57 -8.76 10.34 -13.07
C LYS A 57 -9.58 10.89 -14.22
N GLU A 58 -9.07 11.89 -14.95
CA GLU A 58 -9.71 12.41 -16.15
C GLU A 58 -9.72 11.37 -17.28
N LYS A 59 -8.61 10.64 -17.44
CA LYS A 59 -8.47 9.61 -18.47
C LYS A 59 -9.28 8.34 -18.17
N PHE A 60 -9.40 7.96 -16.89
CA PHE A 60 -10.03 6.72 -16.42
C PHE A 60 -11.10 7.06 -15.36
N THR A 61 -12.34 7.28 -15.77
CA THR A 61 -13.42 7.83 -14.92
C THR A 61 -13.77 6.99 -13.69
N ASN A 62 -13.48 5.70 -13.68
CA ASN A 62 -13.82 4.79 -12.58
C ASN A 62 -12.61 4.39 -11.72
N ILE A 63 -11.43 5.00 -11.96
CA ILE A 63 -10.24 4.65 -11.21
C ILE A 63 -10.26 5.31 -9.83
N LYS A 64 -9.97 4.53 -8.80
CA LYS A 64 -9.72 5.05 -7.45
C LYS A 64 -8.23 5.13 -7.20
N ILE A 65 -7.78 6.22 -6.59
CA ILE A 65 -6.37 6.48 -6.31
C ILE A 65 -6.10 6.38 -4.83
N THR A 66 -4.95 5.79 -4.49
CA THR A 66 -4.39 5.83 -3.15
C THR A 66 -2.94 6.33 -3.18
N THR A 67 -2.52 6.99 -2.12
CA THR A 67 -1.12 7.39 -1.89
C THR A 67 -0.78 7.28 -0.41
N ASP A 68 0.50 7.22 -0.09
CA ASP A 68 0.97 7.28 1.29
C ASP A 68 1.27 8.72 1.71
N ILE A 69 1.09 8.99 3.01
CA ILE A 69 1.27 10.30 3.65
C ILE A 69 2.40 10.20 4.69
N HIS A 70 3.19 11.27 4.83
CA HIS A 70 4.35 11.29 5.72
C HIS A 70 4.28 12.40 6.76
N GLU A 71 3.59 13.50 6.47
CA GLU A 71 3.42 14.64 7.34
C GLU A 71 1.96 15.10 7.41
N PRO A 72 1.48 15.59 8.57
CA PRO A 72 0.06 15.94 8.77
C PRO A 72 -0.51 16.92 7.73
N TRP A 73 0.24 17.95 7.33
CA TRP A 73 -0.21 18.99 6.40
C TRP A 73 -0.55 18.45 4.99
N GLN A 74 0.00 17.29 4.62
CA GLN A 74 -0.23 16.68 3.31
C GLN A 74 -1.68 16.16 3.17
N ALA A 75 -2.34 15.81 4.27
CA ALA A 75 -3.69 15.27 4.25
C ALA A 75 -4.68 16.24 3.59
N GLU A 76 -4.66 17.51 3.98
CA GLU A 76 -5.54 18.53 3.42
C GLU A 76 -5.32 18.73 1.91
N LYS A 77 -4.07 18.62 1.44
CA LYS A 77 -3.74 18.79 0.02
C LYS A 77 -4.27 17.66 -0.85
N LEU A 78 -4.42 16.47 -0.31
CA LEU A 78 -4.77 15.25 -1.04
C LEU A 78 -6.27 14.90 -0.96
N ARG A 79 -7.03 15.49 -0.04
CA ARG A 79 -8.39 15.08 0.33
C ARG A 79 -9.43 15.02 -0.80
N HIS A 80 -9.26 15.80 -1.87
CA HIS A 80 -10.21 15.84 -2.99
C HIS A 80 -9.72 15.05 -4.22
N ILE A 81 -8.51 14.51 -4.14
CA ILE A 81 -7.82 13.88 -5.26
C ILE A 81 -7.67 12.39 -5.03
N VAL A 82 -7.38 12.01 -3.79
CA VAL A 82 -7.11 10.64 -3.38
C VAL A 82 -8.33 10.04 -2.70
N ASP A 83 -8.70 8.82 -3.08
CA ASP A 83 -9.90 8.14 -2.58
C ASP A 83 -9.64 7.31 -1.32
N MET A 84 -8.40 6.90 -1.09
CA MET A 84 -7.95 6.23 0.12
C MET A 84 -6.56 6.72 0.51
N ILE A 85 -6.39 7.18 1.75
CA ILE A 85 -5.07 7.55 2.24
C ILE A 85 -4.38 6.39 2.94
N GLN A 86 -3.07 6.21 2.71
CA GLN A 86 -2.27 5.20 3.37
C GLN A 86 -1.32 5.83 4.39
N VAL A 87 -1.35 5.30 5.62
CA VAL A 87 -0.34 5.59 6.65
C VAL A 87 0.77 4.53 6.57
N PRO A 88 2.04 4.92 6.34
CA PRO A 88 3.16 3.98 6.29
C PRO A 88 3.40 3.25 7.60
N ALA A 89 4.00 2.06 7.52
CA ALA A 89 4.24 1.19 8.67
C ALA A 89 5.04 1.87 9.80
N PHE A 90 6.09 2.62 9.48
CA PHE A 90 6.89 3.32 10.48
C PHE A 90 6.13 4.46 11.17
N LEU A 91 5.08 4.98 10.57
CA LEU A 91 4.28 6.08 11.08
C LEU A 91 2.92 5.63 11.65
N CYS A 92 2.66 4.33 11.72
CA CYS A 92 1.36 3.77 12.08
C CYS A 92 0.85 4.17 13.48
N ARG A 93 1.70 4.69 14.37
CA ARG A 93 1.33 5.16 15.70
C ARG A 93 1.31 6.68 15.87
N GLN A 94 1.70 7.46 14.85
CA GLN A 94 1.80 8.91 14.93
C GLN A 94 0.43 9.57 15.05
N THR A 95 0.08 10.05 16.25
CA THR A 95 -1.27 10.52 16.56
C THR A 95 -1.68 11.71 15.71
N ASP A 96 -0.81 12.69 15.50
CA ASP A 96 -1.14 13.88 14.71
C ASP A 96 -1.35 13.53 13.22
N LEU A 97 -0.53 12.63 12.66
CA LEU A 97 -0.70 12.14 11.30
C LEU A 97 -2.04 11.40 11.14
N ILE A 98 -2.35 10.49 12.07
CA ILE A 98 -3.60 9.71 12.08
C ILE A 98 -4.81 10.64 12.20
N ARG A 99 -4.75 11.66 13.07
CA ARG A 99 -5.81 12.66 13.23
C ARG A 99 -6.10 13.38 11.92
N GLU A 100 -5.06 13.89 11.26
CA GLU A 100 -5.25 14.60 10.00
C GLU A 100 -5.75 13.68 8.88
N CYS A 101 -5.33 12.42 8.84
CA CYS A 101 -5.93 11.43 7.95
C CYS A 101 -7.44 11.26 8.23
N ALA A 102 -7.82 11.10 9.50
CA ALA A 102 -9.22 10.91 9.88
C ALA A 102 -10.11 12.13 9.59
N HIS A 103 -9.57 13.35 9.73
CA HIS A 103 -10.31 14.58 9.41
C HIS A 103 -10.52 14.80 7.91
N ASN A 104 -9.71 14.21 7.06
CA ASN A 104 -9.71 14.51 5.63
C ASN A 104 -10.13 13.35 4.73
N PHE A 105 -10.25 12.12 5.26
CA PHE A 105 -10.53 10.93 4.45
C PHE A 105 -11.53 10.00 5.11
N ASP A 106 -12.46 9.48 4.31
CA ASP A 106 -13.43 8.45 4.72
C ASP A 106 -12.88 7.02 4.60
N VAL A 107 -11.80 6.83 3.85
CA VAL A 107 -11.13 5.53 3.68
C VAL A 107 -9.66 5.64 4.01
N ILE A 108 -9.23 4.90 5.02
CA ILE A 108 -7.88 4.97 5.56
C ILE A 108 -7.29 3.57 5.63
N ASN A 109 -6.14 3.39 5.02
CA ASN A 109 -5.35 2.16 5.10
C ASN A 109 -4.11 2.40 5.98
N VAL A 110 -3.93 1.61 7.02
CA VAL A 110 -2.74 1.69 7.89
C VAL A 110 -1.89 0.45 7.73
N LYS A 111 -0.65 0.61 7.29
CA LYS A 111 0.30 -0.50 7.27
C LYS A 111 0.76 -0.83 8.68
N LYS A 112 0.60 -2.09 9.09
CA LYS A 112 1.07 -2.57 10.39
C LYS A 112 2.59 -2.44 10.48
N GLY A 113 3.09 -1.81 11.55
CA GLY A 113 4.53 -1.78 11.83
C GLY A 113 5.11 -3.19 12.01
N GLN A 114 6.32 -3.43 11.49
CA GLN A 114 6.97 -4.74 11.56
C GLN A 114 7.21 -5.22 13.00
N TRP A 115 7.25 -4.30 13.96
CA TRP A 115 7.43 -4.54 15.40
C TRP A 115 6.10 -4.61 16.16
N MET A 116 4.97 -4.32 15.49
CA MET A 116 3.67 -4.26 16.15
C MET A 116 3.09 -5.65 16.29
N ASP A 117 2.58 -5.93 17.49
CA ASP A 117 1.63 -7.00 17.71
C ASP A 117 0.32 -6.73 16.94
N PRO A 118 -0.28 -7.72 16.27
CA PRO A 118 -1.52 -7.55 15.52
C PRO A 118 -2.67 -6.98 16.37
N GLY A 119 -2.84 -7.45 17.60
CA GLY A 119 -3.88 -6.95 18.52
C GLY A 119 -3.69 -5.49 18.91
N SER A 120 -2.45 -5.03 19.00
CA SER A 120 -2.11 -3.63 19.31
C SER A 120 -2.49 -2.64 18.20
N MET A 121 -2.75 -3.10 16.99
CA MET A 121 -3.29 -2.26 15.92
C MET A 121 -4.70 -1.74 16.22
N ARG A 122 -5.43 -2.35 17.15
CA ARG A 122 -6.72 -1.86 17.67
C ARG A 122 -6.63 -0.38 18.10
N HIS A 123 -5.56 -0.01 18.79
CA HIS A 123 -5.39 1.38 19.24
C HIS A 123 -5.21 2.39 18.11
N VAL A 124 -4.74 1.95 16.97
CA VAL A 124 -4.65 2.80 15.77
C VAL A 124 -6.05 3.04 15.20
N VAL A 125 -6.86 1.97 15.11
CA VAL A 125 -8.25 2.06 14.64
C VAL A 125 -9.10 2.91 15.59
N GLU A 126 -8.94 2.73 16.91
CA GLU A 126 -9.61 3.55 17.94
C GLU A 126 -9.28 5.04 17.79
N LYS A 127 -8.02 5.39 17.50
CA LYS A 127 -7.63 6.79 17.23
C LYS A 127 -8.32 7.33 15.99
N ILE A 128 -8.39 6.58 14.90
CA ILE A 128 -9.06 7.01 13.67
C ILE A 128 -10.53 7.25 13.96
N ARG A 129 -11.22 6.28 14.56
CA ARG A 129 -12.66 6.37 14.86
C ARG A 129 -13.01 7.42 15.91
N TYR A 130 -12.08 7.80 16.77
CA TYR A 130 -12.25 8.92 17.68
C TYR A 130 -12.41 10.26 16.95
N TYR A 131 -11.73 10.46 15.82
CA TYR A 131 -11.79 11.67 15.01
C TYR A 131 -12.78 11.58 13.85
N ASN A 132 -13.08 10.37 13.37
CA ASN A 132 -14.05 10.07 12.33
C ASN A 132 -14.63 8.67 12.56
N GLU A 133 -15.80 8.61 13.21
CA GLU A 133 -16.44 7.33 13.59
C GLU A 133 -16.91 6.51 12.37
N ASP A 134 -17.22 7.17 11.27
CA ASP A 134 -17.70 6.57 10.02
C ASP A 134 -16.57 6.13 9.08
N ALA A 135 -15.32 6.43 9.41
CA ALA A 135 -14.18 6.06 8.58
C ALA A 135 -14.07 4.55 8.38
N LYS A 136 -13.92 4.13 7.11
CA LYS A 136 -13.52 2.76 6.77
C LYS A 136 -12.03 2.60 6.97
N VAL A 137 -11.66 1.70 7.89
CA VAL A 137 -10.27 1.48 8.28
C VAL A 137 -9.81 0.11 7.84
N TYR A 138 -8.87 0.09 6.90
CA TYR A 138 -8.16 -1.11 6.49
C TYR A 138 -6.81 -1.20 7.20
N ILE A 139 -6.39 -2.42 7.55
CA ILE A 139 -5.03 -2.68 8.03
C ILE A 139 -4.31 -3.53 7.02
N THR A 140 -3.10 -3.10 6.64
CA THR A 140 -2.25 -3.90 5.76
C THR A 140 -1.17 -4.62 6.57
N GLU A 141 -1.23 -5.96 6.57
CA GLU A 141 -0.17 -6.83 7.06
C GLU A 141 1.00 -6.80 6.07
N ARG A 142 2.19 -6.50 6.56
CA ARG A 142 3.42 -6.44 5.75
C ARG A 142 4.59 -7.22 6.36
N GLY A 143 4.26 -8.08 7.31
CA GLY A 143 5.20 -8.96 8.00
C GLY A 143 5.78 -8.38 9.29
N THR A 144 6.41 -9.27 10.03
CA THR A 144 7.07 -9.04 11.32
C THR A 144 8.56 -9.35 11.19
N GLN A 145 9.42 -8.60 11.89
CA GLN A 145 10.86 -8.59 11.68
C GLN A 145 11.65 -9.42 12.69
N PHE A 146 11.15 -9.65 13.92
CA PHE A 146 11.93 -10.22 15.00
C PHE A 146 12.23 -11.71 14.82
N GLY A 147 13.47 -12.09 15.11
CA GLY A 147 13.94 -13.47 15.14
C GLY A 147 14.36 -14.07 13.78
N TYR A 148 14.28 -13.28 12.70
CA TYR A 148 14.63 -13.68 11.34
C TYR A 148 15.50 -12.62 10.65
N ASP A 149 16.26 -13.03 9.64
CA ASP A 149 17.01 -12.14 8.75
C ASP A 149 16.13 -11.44 7.68
N ARG A 150 14.85 -11.74 7.70
CA ARG A 150 13.83 -11.27 6.77
C ARG A 150 12.52 -11.02 7.47
N VAL A 151 11.59 -10.40 6.75
CA VAL A 151 10.22 -10.21 7.23
C VAL A 151 9.44 -11.52 7.09
N ILE A 152 8.65 -11.84 8.10
CA ILE A 152 7.80 -13.06 8.14
C ILE A 152 6.35 -12.66 8.28
N VAL A 153 5.47 -13.23 7.45
CA VAL A 153 4.01 -13.08 7.58
C VAL A 153 3.49 -14.14 8.54
N ASP A 154 2.84 -13.69 9.61
CA ASP A 154 2.04 -14.56 10.46
C ASP A 154 0.58 -14.51 10.01
N TYR A 155 0.12 -15.52 9.31
CA TYR A 155 -1.25 -15.58 8.80
C TYR A 155 -2.32 -15.58 9.90
N ARG A 156 -1.99 -15.92 11.14
CA ARG A 156 -2.92 -15.82 12.29
C ARG A 156 -3.26 -14.39 12.63
N ALA A 157 -2.46 -13.43 12.20
CA ALA A 157 -2.69 -12.01 12.42
C ALA A 157 -3.97 -11.50 11.75
N VAL A 158 -4.43 -12.12 10.66
CA VAL A 158 -5.61 -11.68 9.92
C VAL A 158 -6.86 -11.77 10.78
N ASP A 159 -7.10 -12.90 11.44
CA ASP A 159 -8.29 -13.10 12.28
C ASP A 159 -8.30 -12.11 13.46
N ILE A 160 -7.15 -11.88 14.08
CA ILE A 160 -7.01 -10.93 15.19
C ILE A 160 -7.39 -9.51 14.75
N MET A 161 -6.87 -9.07 13.60
CA MET A 161 -7.09 -7.70 13.12
C MET A 161 -8.53 -7.49 12.61
N LYS A 162 -9.16 -8.53 12.04
CA LYS A 162 -10.57 -8.47 11.60
C LYS A 162 -11.57 -8.18 12.72
N GLU A 163 -11.23 -8.45 13.97
CA GLU A 163 -12.12 -8.16 15.09
C GLU A 163 -12.44 -6.67 15.27
N PHE A 164 -11.60 -5.77 14.73
CA PHE A 164 -11.70 -4.34 15.03
C PHE A 164 -11.50 -3.38 13.83
N CYS A 165 -11.21 -3.88 12.64
CA CYS A 165 -11.11 -3.07 11.41
C CYS A 165 -12.10 -3.55 10.34
N ASP A 166 -12.25 -2.77 9.26
CA ASP A 166 -13.20 -3.05 8.18
C ASP A 166 -12.66 -4.01 7.14
N GLY A 167 -11.38 -4.35 7.21
CA GLY A 167 -10.76 -5.37 6.38
C GLY A 167 -9.24 -5.40 6.51
N VAL A 168 -8.67 -6.55 6.21
CA VAL A 168 -7.23 -6.79 6.31
C VAL A 168 -6.65 -7.11 4.93
N ILE A 169 -5.63 -6.35 4.55
CA ILE A 169 -4.94 -6.44 3.26
C ILE A 169 -3.58 -7.12 3.48
N LEU A 170 -3.21 -8.05 2.62
CA LEU A 170 -1.85 -8.60 2.59
C LEU A 170 -0.97 -7.79 1.64
N ASP A 171 0.12 -7.23 2.13
CA ASP A 171 1.18 -6.64 1.31
C ASP A 171 2.08 -7.75 0.75
N CYS A 172 1.82 -8.14 -0.48
CA CYS A 172 2.54 -9.22 -1.15
C CYS A 172 3.96 -8.82 -1.57
N THR A 173 4.25 -7.53 -1.68
CA THR A 173 5.56 -7.00 -2.08
C THR A 173 6.51 -6.88 -0.90
N HIS A 174 6.16 -6.02 0.06
CA HIS A 174 7.06 -5.69 1.18
C HIS A 174 7.17 -6.80 2.22
N SER A 175 6.22 -7.74 2.25
CA SER A 175 6.32 -8.96 3.07
C SER A 175 7.42 -9.93 2.63
N THR A 176 8.03 -9.71 1.46
CA THR A 176 9.13 -10.53 0.96
C THR A 176 10.50 -9.92 1.19
N GLN A 177 10.56 -8.75 1.84
CA GLN A 177 11.81 -8.02 2.06
C GLN A 177 12.81 -8.82 2.88
N GLN A 178 14.06 -8.80 2.41
CA GLN A 178 15.22 -9.32 3.12
C GLN A 178 16.04 -8.14 3.64
N LEU A 179 16.29 -8.12 4.95
CA LEU A 179 16.95 -7.02 5.64
C LEU A 179 18.44 -7.36 5.84
N GLY A 180 19.32 -6.37 5.75
CA GLY A 180 20.66 -6.53 6.35
C GLY A 180 21.88 -6.54 5.43
N GLN A 181 21.81 -6.15 4.15
CA GLN A 181 23.00 -6.07 3.28
C GLN A 181 23.14 -4.75 2.52
N GLY A 182 22.86 -3.61 3.19
CA GLY A 182 23.03 -2.27 2.58
C GLY A 182 21.96 -1.88 1.57
N THR A 183 21.32 -2.83 0.92
CA THR A 183 20.12 -2.67 0.08
C THR A 183 19.05 -3.67 0.52
N THR A 184 17.79 -3.24 0.48
CA THR A 184 16.68 -4.14 0.76
C THR A 184 16.47 -5.07 -0.43
N GLY A 185 16.72 -6.36 -0.24
CA GLY A 185 16.38 -7.41 -1.20
C GLY A 185 14.92 -7.82 -1.12
N GLY A 186 14.49 -8.69 -2.03
CA GLY A 186 13.12 -9.21 -2.07
C GLY A 186 13.04 -10.59 -2.73
N ASN A 187 11.81 -11.09 -2.91
CA ASN A 187 11.56 -12.37 -3.56
C ASN A 187 10.27 -12.32 -4.38
N ARG A 188 10.39 -12.09 -5.69
CA ARG A 188 9.26 -12.01 -6.64
C ARG A 188 8.42 -13.30 -6.69
N ASN A 189 9.05 -14.47 -6.58
CA ASN A 189 8.31 -15.72 -6.59
C ASN A 189 7.46 -15.89 -5.32
N LEU A 190 7.98 -15.48 -4.17
CA LEU A 190 7.23 -15.45 -2.93
C LEU A 190 6.10 -14.41 -2.99
N ALA A 191 6.35 -13.22 -3.57
CA ALA A 191 5.31 -12.22 -3.80
C ALA A 191 4.15 -12.78 -4.64
N LYS A 192 4.46 -13.49 -5.73
CA LYS A 192 3.45 -14.18 -6.56
C LYS A 192 2.70 -15.27 -5.78
N ALA A 193 3.38 -15.99 -4.90
CA ALA A 193 2.72 -16.99 -4.04
C ALA A 193 1.75 -16.32 -3.06
N TYR A 194 2.14 -15.22 -2.43
CA TYR A 194 1.28 -14.45 -1.54
C TYR A 194 0.03 -13.91 -2.26
N VAL A 195 0.17 -13.38 -3.48
CA VAL A 195 -0.98 -12.96 -4.30
C VAL A 195 -2.00 -14.08 -4.48
N LYS A 196 -1.54 -15.29 -4.79
CA LYS A 196 -2.41 -16.45 -5.03
C LYS A 196 -3.07 -17.01 -3.77
N THR A 197 -2.43 -16.86 -2.62
CA THR A 197 -2.84 -17.54 -1.38
C THR A 197 -3.50 -16.61 -0.36
N ALA A 198 -3.47 -15.30 -0.55
CA ALA A 198 -4.00 -14.34 0.40
C ALA A 198 -5.45 -14.64 0.79
N ARG A 199 -6.32 -14.90 -0.18
CA ARG A 199 -7.73 -15.22 0.03
C ARG A 199 -7.94 -16.50 0.86
N GLU A 200 -7.11 -17.52 0.65
CA GLU A 200 -7.20 -18.79 1.39
C GLU A 200 -6.91 -18.62 2.89
N PHE A 201 -6.11 -17.60 3.23
CA PHE A 201 -5.81 -17.22 4.61
C PHE A 201 -6.75 -16.14 5.15
N GLY A 202 -7.82 -15.82 4.43
CA GLY A 202 -8.88 -14.92 4.91
C GLY A 202 -8.60 -13.43 4.73
N TYR A 203 -7.58 -13.00 3.97
CA TYR A 203 -7.39 -11.59 3.67
C TYR A 203 -8.52 -11.06 2.77
N ASP A 204 -8.96 -9.82 3.02
CA ASP A 204 -10.03 -9.16 2.26
C ASP A 204 -9.50 -8.49 0.98
N GLY A 205 -8.18 -8.34 0.88
CA GLY A 205 -7.53 -7.77 -0.30
C GLY A 205 -6.04 -8.00 -0.30
N ILE A 206 -5.42 -7.61 -1.40
CA ILE A 206 -3.97 -7.63 -1.57
C ILE A 206 -3.44 -6.23 -1.89
N PHE A 207 -2.21 -5.97 -1.51
CA PHE A 207 -1.37 -4.90 -2.03
C PHE A 207 -0.20 -5.54 -2.79
N ALA A 208 0.03 -5.11 -4.03
CA ALA A 208 1.15 -5.61 -4.83
C ALA A 208 1.72 -4.48 -5.70
N GLU A 209 3.03 -4.32 -5.69
CA GLU A 209 3.72 -3.46 -6.65
C GLU A 209 3.92 -4.20 -7.96
N THR A 210 3.55 -3.55 -9.06
CA THR A 210 3.66 -4.10 -10.41
C THR A 210 4.41 -3.13 -11.32
N HIS A 211 5.17 -3.69 -12.26
CA HIS A 211 5.92 -2.90 -13.22
C HIS A 211 5.95 -3.60 -14.59
N PRO A 212 5.89 -2.86 -15.73
CA PRO A 212 5.99 -3.45 -17.06
C PRO A 212 7.31 -4.20 -17.30
N ALA A 213 8.39 -3.77 -16.63
CA ALA A 213 9.71 -4.39 -16.69
C ALA A 213 10.36 -4.35 -15.28
N PRO A 214 9.99 -5.26 -14.35
CA PRO A 214 10.37 -5.18 -12.95
C PRO A 214 11.88 -5.05 -12.66
N ASP A 215 12.72 -5.64 -13.51
CA ASP A 215 14.17 -5.60 -13.32
C ASP A 215 14.79 -4.21 -13.57
N THR A 216 14.02 -3.29 -14.18
CA THR A 216 14.42 -1.89 -14.42
C THR A 216 13.86 -0.92 -13.40
N ALA A 217 13.01 -1.39 -12.47
CA ALA A 217 12.35 -0.55 -11.47
C ALA A 217 13.38 0.14 -10.53
N ILE A 218 13.09 1.37 -10.14
CA ILE A 218 13.96 2.16 -9.25
C ILE A 218 13.89 1.75 -7.79
N SER A 219 12.88 0.95 -7.40
CA SER A 219 12.71 0.41 -6.04
C SER A 219 12.12 -0.98 -6.09
N ASP A 220 12.39 -1.76 -5.05
CA ASP A 220 11.79 -3.08 -4.78
C ASP A 220 11.80 -4.05 -5.99
N LYS A 221 12.74 -3.88 -6.92
CA LYS A 221 12.83 -4.62 -8.19
C LYS A 221 12.77 -6.14 -8.01
N ASP A 222 13.34 -6.65 -6.92
CA ASP A 222 13.38 -8.09 -6.62
C ASP A 222 12.03 -8.63 -6.12
N SER A 223 11.12 -7.75 -5.69
CA SER A 223 9.78 -8.09 -5.19
C SER A 223 8.66 -7.65 -6.13
N GLN A 224 8.89 -6.66 -7.00
CA GLN A 224 7.88 -6.19 -7.94
C GLN A 224 7.45 -7.30 -8.89
N ILE A 225 6.16 -7.37 -9.15
CA ILE A 225 5.54 -8.38 -10.01
C ILE A 225 5.41 -7.81 -11.43
N ASP A 226 5.64 -8.67 -12.41
CA ASP A 226 5.38 -8.36 -13.80
C ASP A 226 3.91 -8.00 -14.04
N LEU A 227 3.66 -6.89 -14.72
CA LEU A 227 2.33 -6.34 -14.95
C LEU A 227 1.43 -7.29 -15.75
N GLU A 228 1.97 -7.96 -16.77
CA GLU A 228 1.23 -8.93 -17.56
C GLU A 228 0.84 -10.15 -16.72
N TRP A 229 1.75 -10.64 -15.88
CA TRP A 229 1.44 -11.72 -14.98
C TRP A 229 0.32 -11.33 -13.99
N MET A 230 0.40 -10.12 -13.37
CA MET A 230 -0.64 -9.66 -12.45
C MET A 230 -2.00 -9.58 -13.16
N ALA A 231 -2.05 -8.97 -14.33
CA ALA A 231 -3.28 -8.87 -15.12
C ALA A 231 -3.87 -10.24 -15.46
N SER A 232 -3.02 -11.27 -15.67
CA SER A 232 -3.47 -12.62 -16.02
C SER A 232 -4.11 -13.39 -14.85
N VAL A 233 -3.77 -13.03 -13.59
CA VAL A 233 -4.24 -13.77 -12.40
C VAL A 233 -5.27 -13.00 -11.58
N ILE A 234 -5.43 -11.70 -11.78
CA ILE A 234 -6.24 -10.84 -10.91
C ILE A 234 -7.71 -11.28 -10.80
N ASN A 235 -8.24 -11.91 -11.82
CA ASN A 235 -9.62 -12.42 -11.84
C ASN A 235 -9.80 -13.75 -11.08
N THR A 236 -8.69 -14.38 -10.68
CA THR A 236 -8.70 -15.69 -10.00
C THR A 236 -8.45 -15.58 -8.49
N ILE A 237 -8.19 -14.37 -7.99
CA ILE A 237 -7.85 -14.09 -6.60
C ILE A 237 -8.90 -13.25 -5.89
#